data_304e8491c6de743d70d5cb72628f13ac
#
_entry.id   304e8491c6de743d70d5cb72628f13ac
#
_cell.length_a   1.000
_cell.length_b   1.000
_cell.length_c   1.000
_cell.angle_alpha   90.00
_cell.angle_beta   90.00
_cell.angle_gamma   90.00
#
_symmetry.space_group_name_H-M   'P 1'
#
loop_
_entity.id
_entity.type
_entity.pdbx_description
1 polymer ?
#
loop_
_entity_poly.entity_id
_entity_poly.type
_entity_poly.pdbx_seq_one_letter_code
_entity_poly.pdbx_strand_id
1 'polypeptide(L)'
;MKIRSEIHMEAGTLTMKIDETAEEYLGRIPMWTRKKNSLEDIRKFLCEMGEPDEGMKIFHVAGTNGKGSVCAFLQSILRKAGCRVGTFTSPHLIETRERFCINGEMVTEKVFEESYKTVRMLSENMMEKGYCHPSYFEFLFYMAMDMFQKTEMDIVILEAGLGGRLDTTNVIKSPLVSVITSISLDHTEYLGDTIEKIAWEKAGIIKKGVTVVFDGNDGQASQVIRSRAEELGSPICEVDRQGYEITGYEDQGCKARFYITEGDIIDVTVPNIAEYQVMNAFLAFKALEAAGLKEVMDLEITQPQMKEGIAHMYWPGRMEEVLPGVFLDGAHNPGGIKAFLKAAAGLCEAKKKRADLLFSSVSDKDHVKMIKEIAGTLPLGQVAVAHIHSERGLETEVLLKEFQSACGCGVEGFQTVEEAVLYMLHKRDEQHLLFCVGSLYLMGEIKMVLRRNSIPWIPGCPEKMGGKEESI
;
A
#
# COMPACT_ATOMS: atom_id res chain seq x y z
N MET A 1 15.61 -4.60 37.12
CA MET A 1 15.34 -6.03 37.37
C MET A 1 14.44 -6.48 36.23
N LYS A 2 15.00 -7.17 35.23
CA LYS A 2 14.33 -7.54 33.97
C LYS A 2 13.33 -8.67 34.25
N ILE A 3 12.06 -8.47 33.99
CA ILE A 3 11.09 -9.54 33.92
C ILE A 3 10.95 -9.90 32.42
N ARG A 4 11.65 -10.95 32.01
CA ARG A 4 11.40 -11.68 30.78
C ARG A 4 10.16 -12.55 31.01
N SER A 5 9.05 -12.23 30.37
CA SER A 5 7.97 -13.18 30.18
C SER A 5 8.33 -14.08 29.00
N GLU A 6 8.90 -15.25 29.29
CA GLU A 6 9.02 -16.34 28.33
C GLU A 6 7.64 -16.93 28.10
N ILE A 7 7.03 -16.61 26.97
CA ILE A 7 5.90 -17.39 26.46
C ILE A 7 6.49 -18.64 25.80
N HIS A 8 6.49 -19.74 26.54
CA HIS A 8 6.66 -21.08 25.99
C HIS A 8 5.40 -21.41 25.19
N MET A 9 5.46 -21.28 23.87
CA MET A 9 4.55 -22.02 22.99
C MET A 9 5.17 -23.37 22.68
N GLU A 10 4.66 -24.40 23.34
CA GLU A 10 4.83 -25.78 22.90
C GLU A 10 4.29 -25.92 21.46
N ALA A 11 4.93 -26.80 20.67
CA ALA A 11 4.48 -27.18 19.35
C ALA A 11 3.10 -27.87 19.47
N GLY A 12 2.05 -27.07 19.66
CA GLY A 12 0.66 -27.49 19.74
C GLY A 12 0.07 -27.53 18.34
N THR A 13 -0.27 -28.71 17.91
CA THR A 13 -1.18 -29.00 16.80
C THR A 13 -2.36 -28.04 16.87
N LEU A 14 -2.56 -27.21 15.83
CA LEU A 14 -3.77 -26.38 15.70
C LEU A 14 -4.96 -27.33 15.59
N THR A 15 -5.63 -27.61 16.70
CA THR A 15 -6.83 -28.47 16.72
C THR A 15 -7.97 -27.79 16.00
N MET A 16 -8.56 -28.48 15.03
CA MET A 16 -9.77 -28.06 14.32
C MET A 16 -10.87 -27.65 15.30
N LYS A 17 -11.30 -26.38 15.24
CA LYS A 17 -12.65 -25.99 15.60
C LYS A 17 -13.50 -26.08 14.33
N ILE A 18 -14.59 -26.82 14.38
CA ILE A 18 -15.43 -27.17 13.22
C ILE A 18 -16.14 -25.93 12.61
N ASP A 19 -16.19 -24.80 13.32
CA ASP A 19 -16.91 -23.57 12.93
C ASP A 19 -16.03 -22.30 13.00
N GLU A 20 -14.72 -22.39 12.70
CA GLU A 20 -13.84 -21.25 12.74
C GLU A 20 -13.86 -20.47 11.42
N THR A 21 -14.13 -19.17 11.49
CA THR A 21 -14.08 -18.26 10.34
C THR A 21 -12.65 -18.00 9.86
N ALA A 22 -12.49 -17.56 8.59
CA ALA A 22 -11.19 -17.20 8.05
C ALA A 22 -10.51 -16.11 8.88
N GLU A 23 -11.23 -15.08 9.31
CA GLU A 23 -10.66 -13.97 10.11
C GLU A 23 -10.15 -14.44 11.48
N GLU A 24 -10.89 -15.33 12.17
CA GLU A 24 -10.45 -15.90 13.45
C GLU A 24 -9.18 -16.75 13.29
N TYR A 25 -9.09 -17.55 12.22
CA TYR A 25 -7.91 -18.35 11.95
C TYR A 25 -6.71 -17.48 11.58
N LEU A 26 -6.89 -16.56 10.65
CA LEU A 26 -5.84 -15.64 10.18
C LEU A 26 -5.31 -14.77 11.32
N GLY A 27 -6.19 -14.31 12.23
CA GLY A 27 -5.81 -13.53 13.40
C GLY A 27 -4.89 -14.26 14.38
N ARG A 28 -4.84 -15.60 14.33
CA ARG A 28 -3.93 -16.43 15.18
C ARG A 28 -2.61 -16.76 14.48
N ILE A 29 -2.50 -16.56 13.17
CA ILE A 29 -1.24 -16.79 12.47
C ILE A 29 -0.28 -15.65 12.82
N PRO A 30 0.91 -15.96 13.39
CA PRO A 30 1.88 -14.92 13.68
C PRO A 30 2.30 -14.18 12.41
N MET A 31 2.31 -12.85 12.47
CA MET A 31 2.85 -12.02 11.36
C MET A 31 4.33 -12.34 11.10
N TRP A 32 5.06 -12.73 12.15
CA TRP A 32 6.48 -13.08 12.11
C TRP A 32 6.70 -14.42 12.81
N THR A 33 7.21 -15.40 12.08
CA THR A 33 7.59 -16.69 12.61
C THR A 33 9.11 -16.79 12.76
N ARG A 34 9.61 -17.47 13.81
CA ARG A 34 11.06 -17.70 14.00
C ARG A 34 11.65 -18.58 12.89
N LYS A 35 10.85 -19.47 12.32
CA LYS A 35 11.20 -20.33 11.20
C LYS A 35 10.26 -20.02 10.06
N LYS A 36 10.79 -19.51 8.96
CA LYS A 36 10.04 -19.16 7.74
C LYS A 36 10.27 -20.21 6.67
N ASN A 37 9.29 -20.35 5.79
CA ASN A 37 9.48 -21.05 4.55
C ASN A 37 10.46 -20.26 3.66
N SER A 38 11.39 -20.94 3.02
CA SER A 38 12.26 -20.37 2.00
C SER A 38 11.45 -20.10 0.73
N LEU A 39 11.98 -19.30 -0.21
CA LEU A 39 11.33 -19.14 -1.52
C LEU A 39 11.20 -20.47 -2.27
N GLU A 40 12.13 -21.42 -2.04
CA GLU A 40 12.02 -22.77 -2.58
C GLU A 40 10.84 -23.54 -1.97
N ASP A 41 10.62 -23.40 -0.66
CA ASP A 41 9.47 -24.02 0.00
C ASP A 41 8.16 -23.39 -0.47
N ILE A 42 8.11 -22.06 -0.59
CA ILE A 42 6.95 -21.34 -1.16
C ILE A 42 6.66 -21.83 -2.59
N ARG A 43 7.69 -22.06 -3.41
CA ARG A 43 7.52 -22.64 -4.75
C ARG A 43 6.89 -24.05 -4.69
N LYS A 44 7.26 -24.88 -3.72
CA LYS A 44 6.66 -26.21 -3.53
C LYS A 44 5.19 -26.14 -3.13
N PHE A 45 4.79 -25.14 -2.31
CA PHE A 45 3.37 -24.88 -2.04
C PHE A 45 2.62 -24.53 -3.33
N LEU A 46 3.17 -23.66 -4.19
CA LEU A 46 2.55 -23.33 -5.46
C LEU A 46 2.49 -24.53 -6.41
N CYS A 47 3.53 -25.40 -6.42
CA CYS A 47 3.49 -26.63 -7.20
C CYS A 47 2.37 -27.58 -6.72
N GLU A 48 2.15 -27.69 -5.40
CA GLU A 48 1.04 -28.48 -4.85
C GLU A 48 -0.33 -27.91 -5.19
N MET A 49 -0.41 -26.57 -5.38
CA MET A 49 -1.61 -25.88 -5.88
C MET A 49 -1.85 -26.05 -7.39
N GLY A 50 -0.96 -26.71 -8.11
CA GLY A 50 -1.03 -26.84 -9.56
C GLY A 50 -0.45 -25.66 -10.32
N GLU A 51 0.56 -24.98 -9.71
CA GLU A 51 1.32 -23.89 -10.33
C GLU A 51 0.45 -22.72 -10.84
N PRO A 52 -0.37 -22.11 -9.96
CA PRO A 52 -1.37 -21.10 -10.36
C PRO A 52 -0.76 -19.88 -11.05
N ASP A 53 0.51 -19.59 -10.81
CA ASP A 53 1.24 -18.47 -11.41
C ASP A 53 1.75 -18.75 -12.84
N GLU A 54 1.76 -20.01 -13.28
CA GLU A 54 2.15 -20.34 -14.65
C GLU A 54 1.12 -19.86 -15.67
N GLY A 55 1.58 -19.05 -16.60
CA GLY A 55 0.73 -18.41 -17.61
C GLY A 55 0.06 -17.10 -17.18
N MET A 56 0.08 -16.74 -15.88
CA MET A 56 -0.39 -15.45 -15.43
C MET A 56 0.53 -14.32 -15.90
N LYS A 57 -0.06 -13.26 -16.43
CA LYS A 57 0.65 -12.03 -16.80
C LYS A 57 0.72 -11.11 -15.59
N ILE A 58 1.91 -11.01 -14.97
CA ILE A 58 2.08 -10.41 -13.64
C ILE A 58 2.89 -9.12 -13.71
N PHE A 59 2.34 -8.02 -13.14
CA PHE A 59 3.12 -6.86 -12.73
C PHE A 59 3.55 -7.06 -11.28
N HIS A 60 4.86 -7.01 -11.02
CA HIS A 60 5.41 -7.18 -9.67
C HIS A 60 5.95 -5.85 -9.15
N VAL A 61 5.36 -5.35 -8.06
CA VAL A 61 5.60 -4.00 -7.56
C VAL A 61 6.26 -4.03 -6.18
N ALA A 62 7.46 -3.45 -6.08
CA ALA A 62 8.17 -3.21 -4.82
C ALA A 62 8.47 -1.72 -4.63
N GLY A 63 8.95 -1.34 -3.45
CA GLY A 63 9.29 0.05 -3.11
C GLY A 63 9.07 0.34 -1.64
N THR A 64 9.43 1.54 -1.20
CA THR A 64 9.11 1.97 0.17
C THR A 64 7.73 2.61 0.20
N ASN A 65 7.53 3.71 -0.52
CA ASN A 65 6.26 4.42 -0.60
C ASN A 65 5.72 4.38 -2.04
N GLY A 66 4.38 4.40 -2.20
CA GLY A 66 3.74 4.45 -3.51
C GLY A 66 3.37 3.10 -4.13
N LYS A 67 3.79 1.95 -3.58
CA LYS A 67 3.47 0.61 -4.13
C LYS A 67 1.99 0.43 -4.42
N GLY A 68 1.14 0.52 -3.39
CA GLY A 68 -0.31 0.35 -3.52
C GLY A 68 -0.94 1.37 -4.47
N SER A 69 -0.44 2.62 -4.51
CA SER A 69 -0.91 3.63 -5.48
C SER A 69 -0.59 3.23 -6.92
N VAL A 70 0.63 2.74 -7.18
CA VAL A 70 1.01 2.23 -8.52
C VAL A 70 0.17 1.03 -8.90
N CYS A 71 -0.07 0.10 -7.97
CA CYS A 71 -0.98 -1.04 -8.20
C CYS A 71 -2.40 -0.56 -8.55
N ALA A 72 -2.92 0.46 -7.85
CA ALA A 72 -4.24 1.01 -8.11
C ALA A 72 -4.33 1.72 -9.47
N PHE A 73 -3.30 2.47 -9.89
CA PHE A 73 -3.24 3.06 -11.23
C PHE A 73 -3.20 1.99 -12.31
N LEU A 74 -2.33 1.00 -12.19
CA LEU A 74 -2.26 -0.14 -13.12
C LEU A 74 -3.62 -0.84 -13.25
N GLN A 75 -4.25 -1.17 -12.11
CA GLN A 75 -5.56 -1.80 -12.07
C GLN A 75 -6.63 -0.94 -12.76
N SER A 76 -6.69 0.36 -12.46
CA SER A 76 -7.69 1.26 -13.01
C SER A 76 -7.56 1.40 -14.52
N ILE A 77 -6.34 1.57 -15.05
CA ILE A 77 -6.07 1.69 -16.48
C ILE A 77 -6.40 0.39 -17.22
N LEU A 78 -5.94 -0.75 -16.72
CA LEU A 78 -6.17 -2.06 -17.35
C LEU A 78 -7.65 -2.43 -17.37
N ARG A 79 -8.40 -2.09 -16.32
CA ARG A 79 -9.87 -2.26 -16.32
C ARG A 79 -10.55 -1.41 -17.38
N LYS A 80 -10.13 -0.17 -17.57
CA LYS A 80 -10.65 0.71 -18.64
C LYS A 80 -10.29 0.19 -20.03
N ALA A 81 -9.18 -0.54 -20.14
CA ALA A 81 -8.82 -1.27 -21.36
C ALA A 81 -9.62 -2.58 -21.57
N GLY A 82 -10.48 -2.97 -20.62
CA GLY A 82 -11.34 -4.15 -20.72
C GLY A 82 -10.75 -5.44 -20.16
N CYS A 83 -9.61 -5.38 -19.44
CA CYS A 83 -8.99 -6.55 -18.83
C CYS A 83 -9.71 -6.98 -17.55
N ARG A 84 -9.73 -8.29 -17.31
CA ARG A 84 -9.99 -8.86 -15.97
C ARG A 84 -8.71 -8.80 -15.17
N VAL A 85 -8.72 -8.03 -14.07
CA VAL A 85 -7.53 -7.71 -13.29
C VAL A 85 -7.66 -8.23 -11.87
N GLY A 86 -6.72 -9.09 -11.45
CA GLY A 86 -6.51 -9.48 -10.07
C GLY A 86 -5.44 -8.59 -9.41
N THR A 87 -5.70 -8.09 -8.21
CA THR A 87 -4.72 -7.25 -7.50
C THR A 87 -4.56 -7.74 -6.06
N PHE A 88 -3.32 -8.01 -5.66
CA PHE A 88 -2.95 -8.34 -4.28
C PHE A 88 -2.07 -7.24 -3.70
N THR A 89 -2.56 -6.58 -2.64
CA THR A 89 -1.90 -5.43 -2.00
C THR A 89 -1.77 -5.59 -0.49
N SER A 90 -0.91 -4.78 0.13
CA SER A 90 -0.70 -4.80 1.57
C SER A 90 -0.18 -3.46 2.12
N PRO A 91 -0.52 -3.12 3.40
CA PRO A 91 -1.51 -3.77 4.24
C PRO A 91 -2.95 -3.35 3.89
N HIS A 92 -3.95 -3.91 4.56
CA HIS A 92 -5.33 -3.41 4.57
C HIS A 92 -5.51 -2.27 5.58
N LEU A 93 -6.61 -1.52 5.46
CA LEU A 93 -6.98 -0.46 6.40
C LEU A 93 -7.96 -0.96 7.47
N ILE A 94 -9.01 -1.66 7.08
CA ILE A 94 -10.09 -2.09 7.97
C ILE A 94 -10.18 -3.61 8.03
N GLU A 95 -10.25 -4.30 6.89
CA GLU A 95 -10.47 -5.75 6.85
C GLU A 95 -9.53 -6.47 5.88
N THR A 96 -9.22 -7.73 6.18
CA THR A 96 -8.23 -8.52 5.43
C THR A 96 -8.58 -8.67 3.95
N ARG A 97 -9.87 -8.69 3.60
CA ARG A 97 -10.36 -8.83 2.23
C ARG A 97 -9.95 -7.68 1.31
N GLU A 98 -9.66 -6.48 1.84
CA GLU A 98 -9.16 -5.33 1.06
C GLU A 98 -7.88 -5.65 0.28
N ARG A 99 -7.12 -6.65 0.73
CA ARG A 99 -5.87 -7.08 0.08
C ARG A 99 -6.10 -7.78 -1.25
N PHE A 100 -7.33 -8.23 -1.51
CA PHE A 100 -7.70 -9.03 -2.67
C PHE A 100 -8.77 -8.29 -3.49
N CYS A 101 -8.38 -7.77 -4.63
CA CYS A 101 -9.31 -7.13 -5.55
C CYS A 101 -9.41 -7.92 -6.85
N ILE A 102 -10.64 -8.13 -7.30
CA ILE A 102 -10.96 -8.69 -8.62
C ILE A 102 -11.72 -7.61 -9.37
N ASN A 103 -11.19 -7.19 -10.51
CA ASN A 103 -11.76 -6.11 -11.32
C ASN A 103 -12.02 -4.80 -10.53
N GLY A 104 -11.13 -4.49 -9.57
CA GLY A 104 -11.18 -3.29 -8.75
C GLY A 104 -12.22 -3.31 -7.64
N GLU A 105 -12.87 -4.43 -7.43
CA GLU A 105 -13.77 -4.66 -6.31
C GLU A 105 -13.14 -5.63 -5.31
N MET A 106 -13.32 -5.35 -4.02
CA MET A 106 -12.91 -6.26 -2.96
C MET A 106 -13.65 -7.59 -3.10
N VAL A 107 -12.95 -8.70 -2.91
CA VAL A 107 -13.56 -10.04 -3.00
C VAL A 107 -14.70 -10.20 -2.02
N THR A 108 -15.74 -10.96 -2.41
CA THR A 108 -16.86 -11.27 -1.53
C THR A 108 -16.42 -12.18 -0.38
N GLU A 109 -17.16 -12.14 0.72
CA GLU A 109 -16.94 -13.03 1.86
C GLU A 109 -16.94 -14.52 1.44
N LYS A 110 -17.84 -14.88 0.54
CA LYS A 110 -17.92 -16.25 0.00
C LYS A 110 -16.61 -16.68 -0.69
N VAL A 111 -16.09 -15.86 -1.60
CA VAL A 111 -14.81 -16.14 -2.31
C VAL A 111 -13.65 -16.22 -1.32
N PHE A 112 -13.62 -15.34 -0.34
CA PHE A 112 -12.61 -15.31 0.70
C PHE A 112 -12.62 -16.59 1.55
N GLU A 113 -13.80 -17.01 2.03
CA GLU A 113 -13.96 -18.22 2.84
C GLU A 113 -13.67 -19.50 2.04
N GLU A 114 -14.06 -19.57 0.79
CA GLU A 114 -13.75 -20.71 -0.09
C GLU A 114 -12.25 -20.86 -0.32
N SER A 115 -11.54 -19.76 -0.58
CA SER A 115 -10.10 -19.77 -0.76
C SER A 115 -9.36 -20.06 0.55
N TYR A 116 -9.82 -19.51 1.67
CA TYR A 116 -9.31 -19.84 2.98
C TYR A 116 -9.32 -21.35 3.24
N LYS A 117 -10.46 -22.01 2.99
CA LYS A 117 -10.59 -23.47 3.18
C LYS A 117 -9.61 -24.24 2.31
N THR A 118 -9.45 -23.83 1.05
CA THR A 118 -8.49 -24.46 0.12
C THR A 118 -7.06 -24.34 0.65
N VAL A 119 -6.64 -23.14 1.06
CA VAL A 119 -5.26 -22.88 1.51
C VAL A 119 -5.00 -23.48 2.88
N ARG A 120 -6.01 -23.56 3.75
CA ARG A 120 -5.90 -24.26 5.03
C ARG A 120 -5.61 -25.76 4.82
N MET A 121 -6.37 -26.44 3.96
CA MET A 121 -6.14 -27.84 3.63
C MET A 121 -4.75 -28.06 3.01
N LEU A 122 -4.32 -27.16 2.12
CA LEU A 122 -2.99 -27.16 1.55
C LEU A 122 -1.93 -27.06 2.67
N SER A 123 -2.11 -26.12 3.59
CA SER A 123 -1.15 -25.89 4.68
C SER A 123 -1.02 -27.11 5.60
N GLU A 124 -2.13 -27.73 5.97
CA GLU A 124 -2.16 -28.97 6.77
C GLU A 124 -1.40 -30.12 6.06
N ASN A 125 -1.67 -30.34 4.78
CA ASN A 125 -1.00 -31.35 3.95
C ASN A 125 0.52 -31.08 3.84
N MET A 126 0.92 -29.82 3.63
CA MET A 126 2.34 -29.47 3.55
C MET A 126 3.06 -29.61 4.90
N MET A 127 2.38 -29.32 6.01
CA MET A 127 2.93 -29.57 7.35
C MET A 127 3.16 -31.06 7.61
N GLU A 128 2.25 -31.95 7.18
CA GLU A 128 2.45 -33.41 7.24
C GLU A 128 3.67 -33.87 6.43
N LYS A 129 3.99 -33.16 5.33
CA LYS A 129 5.21 -33.37 4.53
C LYS A 129 6.48 -32.74 5.17
N GLY A 130 6.36 -32.11 6.34
CA GLY A 130 7.48 -31.57 7.12
C GLY A 130 7.81 -30.08 6.84
N TYR A 131 6.99 -29.36 6.07
CA TYR A 131 7.14 -27.91 5.86
C TYR A 131 6.63 -27.12 7.07
N CYS A 132 7.03 -25.86 7.18
CA CYS A 132 6.48 -24.97 8.20
C CYS A 132 5.06 -24.51 7.83
N HIS A 133 4.24 -24.24 8.85
CA HIS A 133 2.99 -23.52 8.64
C HIS A 133 3.30 -22.19 7.96
N PRO A 134 2.54 -21.78 6.93
CA PRO A 134 2.71 -20.47 6.31
C PRO A 134 2.59 -19.33 7.33
N SER A 135 3.44 -18.33 7.23
CA SER A 135 3.24 -17.05 7.92
C SER A 135 1.96 -16.37 7.43
N TYR A 136 1.49 -15.36 8.16
CA TYR A 136 0.29 -14.61 7.78
C TYR A 136 0.33 -14.12 6.32
N PHE A 137 1.45 -13.51 5.89
CA PHE A 137 1.58 -13.01 4.52
C PHE A 137 1.69 -14.13 3.48
N GLU A 138 2.40 -15.22 3.78
CA GLU A 138 2.47 -16.40 2.90
C GLU A 138 1.09 -17.01 2.69
N PHE A 139 0.30 -17.15 3.76
CA PHE A 139 -1.05 -17.69 3.68
C PHE A 139 -1.96 -16.84 2.79
N LEU A 140 -1.93 -15.51 2.97
CA LEU A 140 -2.68 -14.59 2.13
C LEU A 140 -2.23 -14.60 0.67
N PHE A 141 -0.92 -14.73 0.43
CA PHE A 141 -0.41 -14.87 -0.93
C PHE A 141 -0.95 -16.12 -1.63
N TYR A 142 -0.98 -17.26 -0.95
CA TYR A 142 -1.59 -18.47 -1.50
C TYR A 142 -3.08 -18.31 -1.76
N MET A 143 -3.81 -17.63 -0.88
CA MET A 143 -5.22 -17.29 -1.13
C MET A 143 -5.38 -16.42 -2.38
N ALA A 144 -4.51 -15.42 -2.58
CA ALA A 144 -4.54 -14.59 -3.78
C ALA A 144 -4.33 -15.43 -5.05
N MET A 145 -3.33 -16.33 -5.05
CA MET A 145 -3.05 -17.21 -6.19
C MET A 145 -4.22 -18.16 -6.50
N ASP A 146 -4.85 -18.73 -5.46
CA ASP A 146 -6.04 -19.57 -5.61
C ASP A 146 -7.22 -18.81 -6.22
N MET A 147 -7.52 -17.61 -5.71
CA MET A 147 -8.60 -16.76 -6.20
C MET A 147 -8.39 -16.35 -7.66
N PHE A 148 -7.18 -15.89 -8.00
CA PHE A 148 -6.86 -15.39 -9.34
C PHE A 148 -6.83 -16.51 -10.39
N GLN A 149 -6.41 -17.72 -10.02
CA GLN A 149 -6.50 -18.88 -10.88
C GLN A 149 -7.95 -19.26 -11.17
N LYS A 150 -8.78 -19.37 -10.11
CA LYS A 150 -10.20 -19.76 -10.24
C LYS A 150 -11.05 -18.76 -11.04
N THR A 151 -10.66 -17.49 -11.02
CA THR A 151 -11.36 -16.42 -11.72
C THR A 151 -10.76 -16.09 -13.09
N GLU A 152 -9.72 -16.80 -13.51
CA GLU A 152 -9.08 -16.67 -14.83
C GLU A 152 -8.75 -15.22 -15.21
N MET A 153 -7.92 -14.55 -14.37
CA MET A 153 -7.51 -13.17 -14.61
C MET A 153 -6.65 -13.02 -15.86
N ASP A 154 -6.90 -11.99 -16.66
CA ASP A 154 -6.08 -11.66 -17.83
C ASP A 154 -4.71 -11.10 -17.38
N ILE A 155 -4.71 -10.30 -16.32
CA ILE A 155 -3.51 -9.68 -15.70
C ILE A 155 -3.63 -9.73 -14.19
N VAL A 156 -2.50 -9.97 -13.52
CA VAL A 156 -2.37 -9.94 -12.07
C VAL A 156 -1.35 -8.87 -11.65
N ILE A 157 -1.66 -8.13 -10.61
CA ILE A 157 -0.79 -7.11 -10.02
C ILE A 157 -0.45 -7.56 -8.60
N LEU A 158 0.84 -7.76 -8.32
CA LEU A 158 1.32 -8.20 -7.02
C LEU A 158 2.16 -7.12 -6.34
N GLU A 159 1.72 -6.65 -5.19
CA GLU A 159 2.52 -5.80 -4.30
C GLU A 159 3.38 -6.65 -3.39
N ALA A 160 4.70 -6.40 -3.35
CA ALA A 160 5.60 -6.99 -2.36
C ALA A 160 5.28 -6.48 -0.95
N GLY A 161 5.18 -7.38 0.00
CA GLY A 161 4.83 -7.03 1.38
C GLY A 161 5.97 -6.29 2.09
N LEU A 162 7.18 -6.84 2.06
CA LEU A 162 8.37 -6.27 2.69
C LEU A 162 9.64 -6.53 1.90
N GLY A 163 10.38 -5.47 1.59
CA GLY A 163 11.63 -5.58 0.84
C GLY A 163 11.37 -5.93 -0.62
N GLY A 164 11.75 -7.11 -1.02
CA GLY A 164 11.59 -7.67 -2.37
C GLY A 164 12.32 -9.00 -2.52
N ARG A 165 13.64 -9.03 -2.30
CA ARG A 165 14.50 -10.19 -2.54
C ARG A 165 14.04 -11.46 -1.82
N LEU A 166 13.60 -11.34 -0.58
CA LEU A 166 13.12 -12.43 0.26
C LEU A 166 11.60 -12.35 0.51
N ASP A 167 10.91 -11.50 -0.24
CA ASP A 167 9.45 -11.40 -0.14
C ASP A 167 8.79 -12.65 -0.75
N THR A 168 7.67 -13.06 -0.17
CA THR A 168 6.89 -14.21 -0.63
C THR A 168 6.52 -14.10 -2.10
N THR A 169 6.13 -12.89 -2.55
CA THR A 169 5.74 -12.65 -3.95
C THR A 169 6.90 -12.81 -4.92
N ASN A 170 8.16 -12.80 -4.43
CA ASN A 170 9.35 -12.96 -5.27
C ASN A 170 9.56 -14.41 -5.77
N VAL A 171 8.72 -15.34 -5.36
CA VAL A 171 8.66 -16.70 -5.92
C VAL A 171 8.27 -16.69 -7.41
N ILE A 172 7.61 -15.64 -7.89
CA ILE A 172 7.26 -15.45 -9.29
C ILE A 172 8.52 -15.38 -10.14
N LYS A 173 8.60 -16.25 -11.15
CA LYS A 173 9.81 -16.41 -11.99
C LYS A 173 9.90 -15.39 -13.12
N SER A 174 8.78 -15.09 -13.75
CA SER A 174 8.75 -14.31 -15.01
C SER A 174 7.58 -13.33 -15.01
N PRO A 175 7.64 -12.23 -14.22
CA PRO A 175 6.64 -11.18 -14.36
C PRO A 175 6.77 -10.48 -15.72
N LEU A 176 5.72 -9.80 -16.20
CA LEU A 176 5.78 -8.94 -17.38
C LEU A 176 6.76 -7.79 -17.17
N VAL A 177 6.65 -7.16 -16.01
CA VAL A 177 7.45 -6.00 -15.60
C VAL A 177 7.68 -6.05 -14.11
N SER A 178 8.90 -5.74 -13.67
CA SER A 178 9.22 -5.42 -12.29
C SER A 178 9.16 -3.90 -12.09
N VAL A 179 8.36 -3.43 -11.13
CA VAL A 179 8.22 -1.99 -10.86
C VAL A 179 8.78 -1.69 -9.47
N ILE A 180 9.68 -0.69 -9.38
CA ILE A 180 10.25 -0.25 -8.10
C ILE A 180 9.88 1.21 -7.89
N THR A 181 9.01 1.47 -6.93
CA THR A 181 8.57 2.82 -6.56
C THR A 181 9.63 3.52 -5.71
N SER A 182 9.31 4.68 -5.14
CA SER A 182 10.27 5.47 -4.36
C SER A 182 10.92 4.66 -3.24
N ILE A 183 12.21 4.92 -3.01
CA ILE A 183 13.00 4.29 -1.94
C ILE A 183 13.31 5.34 -0.89
N SER A 184 13.11 4.97 0.37
CA SER A 184 13.46 5.79 1.54
C SER A 184 13.74 4.89 2.73
N LEU A 185 14.30 5.46 3.81
CA LEU A 185 14.54 4.72 5.05
C LEU A 185 13.21 4.28 5.65
N ASP A 186 13.03 2.98 5.73
CA ASP A 186 11.92 2.31 6.41
C ASP A 186 12.30 0.87 6.72
N HIS A 187 11.71 0.28 7.75
CA HIS A 187 12.00 -1.09 8.19
C HIS A 187 13.50 -1.40 8.32
N THR A 188 14.25 -0.44 8.86
CA THR A 188 15.72 -0.47 8.92
C THR A 188 16.29 -1.67 9.69
N GLU A 189 15.53 -2.23 10.63
CA GLU A 189 15.89 -3.46 11.34
C GLU A 189 15.98 -4.70 10.44
N TYR A 190 15.22 -4.71 9.32
CA TYR A 190 15.11 -5.86 8.41
C TYR A 190 15.83 -5.62 7.08
N LEU A 191 15.73 -4.40 6.54
CA LEU A 191 16.21 -4.08 5.20
C LEU A 191 17.58 -3.38 5.19
N GLY A 192 18.07 -3.02 6.38
CA GLY A 192 19.31 -2.25 6.55
C GLY A 192 19.06 -0.76 6.72
N ASP A 193 20.09 -0.06 7.15
CA ASP A 193 20.08 1.30 7.68
C ASP A 193 20.53 2.35 6.65
N THR A 194 20.71 1.96 5.39
CA THR A 194 21.08 2.86 4.28
C THR A 194 20.16 2.70 3.08
N ILE A 195 20.08 3.74 2.24
CA ILE A 195 19.29 3.73 0.98
C ILE A 195 19.76 2.60 0.07
N GLU A 196 21.06 2.38 -0.05
CA GLU A 196 21.65 1.34 -0.92
C GLU A 196 21.24 -0.07 -0.47
N LYS A 197 21.26 -0.35 0.85
CA LYS A 197 20.82 -1.65 1.39
C LYS A 197 19.32 -1.89 1.11
N ILE A 198 18.50 -0.88 1.35
CA ILE A 198 17.05 -0.96 1.09
C ILE A 198 16.79 -1.12 -0.41
N ALA A 199 17.52 -0.38 -1.26
CA ALA A 199 17.44 -0.50 -2.71
C ALA A 199 17.83 -1.90 -3.19
N TRP A 200 18.89 -2.49 -2.61
CA TRP A 200 19.33 -3.85 -2.91
C TRP A 200 18.25 -4.89 -2.60
N GLU A 201 17.62 -4.81 -1.44
CA GLU A 201 16.52 -5.72 -1.07
C GLU A 201 15.34 -5.59 -2.04
N LYS A 202 15.00 -4.37 -2.46
CA LYS A 202 13.89 -4.13 -3.41
C LYS A 202 14.26 -4.54 -4.84
N ALA A 203 15.48 -4.27 -5.28
CA ALA A 203 16.00 -4.70 -6.58
C ALA A 203 16.04 -6.24 -6.75
N GLY A 204 15.86 -6.98 -5.64
CA GLY A 204 15.73 -8.44 -5.67
C GLY A 204 14.52 -8.96 -6.43
N ILE A 205 13.53 -8.12 -6.76
CA ILE A 205 12.39 -8.52 -7.61
C ILE A 205 12.73 -8.50 -9.11
N ILE A 206 13.85 -7.92 -9.50
CA ILE A 206 14.28 -7.89 -10.91
C ILE A 206 14.62 -9.31 -11.37
N LYS A 207 14.09 -9.71 -12.51
CA LYS A 207 14.26 -11.05 -13.08
C LYS A 207 15.04 -10.95 -14.40
N LYS A 208 15.85 -11.98 -14.68
CA LYS A 208 16.68 -12.03 -15.88
C LYS A 208 15.87 -11.75 -17.15
N GLY A 209 16.28 -10.73 -17.90
CA GLY A 209 15.66 -10.35 -19.17
C GLY A 209 14.28 -9.67 -19.05
N VAL A 210 13.75 -9.47 -17.83
CA VAL A 210 12.48 -8.77 -17.60
C VAL A 210 12.74 -7.29 -17.38
N THR A 211 11.99 -6.43 -18.05
CA THR A 211 12.13 -4.97 -17.89
C THR A 211 11.86 -4.54 -16.45
N VAL A 212 12.75 -3.69 -15.92
CA VAL A 212 12.51 -2.98 -14.66
C VAL A 212 12.16 -1.52 -14.93
N VAL A 213 11.05 -1.07 -14.37
CA VAL A 213 10.62 0.33 -14.35
C VAL A 213 10.77 0.86 -12.94
N PHE A 214 11.49 1.96 -12.74
CA PHE A 214 11.73 2.43 -11.37
C PHE A 214 11.80 3.95 -11.25
N ASP A 215 11.51 4.44 -10.02
CA ASP A 215 11.66 5.85 -9.64
C ASP A 215 13.15 6.22 -9.56
N GLY A 216 13.61 7.03 -10.49
CA GLY A 216 14.99 7.49 -10.64
C GLY A 216 15.33 8.77 -9.87
N ASN A 217 14.44 9.27 -9.01
CA ASN A 217 14.68 10.55 -8.30
C ASN A 217 15.70 10.46 -7.16
N ASP A 218 16.09 9.25 -6.71
CA ASP A 218 17.19 9.05 -5.75
C ASP A 218 18.38 8.40 -6.42
N GLY A 219 19.49 9.14 -6.53
CA GLY A 219 20.68 8.69 -7.26
C GLY A 219 21.38 7.47 -6.64
N GLN A 220 21.37 7.31 -5.30
CA GLN A 220 21.96 6.17 -4.61
C GLN A 220 21.13 4.90 -4.87
N ALA A 221 19.81 5.00 -4.76
CA ALA A 221 18.91 3.91 -5.08
C ALA A 221 18.99 3.52 -6.55
N SER A 222 18.98 4.51 -7.45
CA SER A 222 19.07 4.30 -8.91
C SER A 222 20.33 3.55 -9.32
N GLN A 223 21.48 3.87 -8.73
CA GLN A 223 22.73 3.19 -9.02
C GLN A 223 22.65 1.69 -8.67
N VAL A 224 22.08 1.34 -7.51
CA VAL A 224 21.93 -0.05 -7.09
C VAL A 224 20.99 -0.80 -8.03
N ILE A 225 19.85 -0.18 -8.40
CA ILE A 225 18.86 -0.81 -9.28
C ILE A 225 19.44 -1.04 -10.67
N ARG A 226 20.13 -0.02 -11.24
CA ARG A 226 20.81 -0.16 -12.55
C ARG A 226 21.84 -1.29 -12.53
N SER A 227 22.75 -1.30 -11.53
CA SER A 227 23.76 -2.35 -11.41
C SER A 227 23.13 -3.75 -11.35
N ARG A 228 22.03 -3.89 -10.62
CA ARG A 228 21.32 -5.17 -10.53
C ARG A 228 20.65 -5.55 -11.85
N ALA A 229 20.04 -4.62 -12.54
CA ALA A 229 19.43 -4.85 -13.86
C ALA A 229 20.47 -5.25 -14.92
N GLU A 230 21.61 -4.56 -14.96
CA GLU A 230 22.73 -4.87 -15.86
C GLU A 230 23.29 -6.28 -15.60
N GLU A 231 23.49 -6.67 -14.32
CA GLU A 231 23.91 -8.02 -13.92
C GLU A 231 22.97 -9.10 -14.46
N LEU A 232 21.67 -8.82 -14.50
CA LEU A 232 20.63 -9.76 -14.97
C LEU A 232 20.32 -9.63 -16.46
N GLY A 233 20.93 -8.70 -17.17
CA GLY A 233 20.60 -8.41 -18.56
C GLY A 233 19.15 -7.94 -18.75
N SER A 234 18.61 -7.23 -17.76
CA SER A 234 17.25 -6.71 -17.73
C SER A 234 17.18 -5.34 -18.38
N PRO A 235 16.26 -5.07 -19.31
CA PRO A 235 16.03 -3.73 -19.84
C PRO A 235 15.63 -2.76 -18.73
N ILE A 236 16.09 -1.50 -18.82
CA ILE A 236 15.89 -0.48 -17.80
C ILE A 236 14.99 0.63 -18.36
N CYS A 237 13.95 0.96 -17.61
CA CYS A 237 13.14 2.15 -17.77
C CYS A 237 13.22 2.98 -16.48
N GLU A 238 14.15 3.91 -16.42
CA GLU A 238 14.27 4.83 -15.30
C GLU A 238 13.35 6.03 -15.53
N VAL A 239 12.57 6.36 -14.54
CA VAL A 239 11.52 7.37 -14.60
C VAL A 239 11.82 8.46 -13.57
N ASP A 240 11.88 9.69 -14.01
CA ASP A 240 12.15 10.84 -13.16
C ASP A 240 11.15 11.97 -13.39
N ARG A 241 11.35 13.08 -12.69
CA ARG A 241 10.50 14.27 -12.80
C ARG A 241 10.62 15.02 -14.13
N GLN A 242 11.58 14.72 -14.98
CA GLN A 242 11.70 15.33 -16.30
C GLN A 242 10.70 14.71 -17.28
N GLY A 243 10.21 13.52 -16.98
CA GLY A 243 9.23 12.80 -17.79
C GLY A 243 7.80 13.34 -17.68
N TYR A 244 7.52 14.27 -16.75
CA TYR A 244 6.21 14.89 -16.62
C TYR A 244 6.26 16.32 -16.10
N GLU A 245 5.20 17.08 -16.34
CA GLU A 245 4.98 18.44 -15.83
C GLU A 245 3.60 18.52 -15.14
N ILE A 246 3.54 19.17 -13.98
CA ILE A 246 2.27 19.54 -13.35
C ILE A 246 1.84 20.87 -13.94
N THR A 247 0.74 20.87 -14.70
CA THR A 247 0.25 22.04 -15.43
C THR A 247 -0.81 22.84 -14.68
N GLY A 248 -1.33 22.30 -13.57
CA GLY A 248 -2.30 22.97 -12.71
C GLY A 248 -2.95 22.06 -11.68
N TYR A 249 -3.81 22.67 -10.87
CA TYR A 249 -4.59 21.97 -9.85
C TYR A 249 -6.09 22.23 -10.08
N GLU A 250 -6.90 21.23 -9.82
CA GLU A 250 -8.37 21.32 -9.74
C GLU A 250 -8.83 21.00 -8.32
N ASP A 251 -10.13 21.16 -8.03
CA ASP A 251 -10.67 21.00 -6.68
C ASP A 251 -10.33 19.65 -6.04
N GLN A 252 -10.19 18.58 -6.84
CA GLN A 252 -9.94 17.22 -6.38
C GLN A 252 -8.78 16.54 -7.11
N GLY A 253 -7.85 17.26 -7.74
CA GLY A 253 -6.78 16.62 -8.46
C GLY A 253 -5.71 17.53 -9.03
N CYS A 254 -4.68 16.92 -9.60
CA CYS A 254 -3.61 17.56 -10.34
C CYS A 254 -3.78 17.32 -11.85
N LYS A 255 -3.68 18.39 -12.64
CA LYS A 255 -3.43 18.27 -14.08
C LYS A 255 -1.96 18.06 -14.34
N ALA A 256 -1.63 17.05 -15.12
CA ALA A 256 -0.26 16.75 -15.49
C ALA A 256 -0.15 16.43 -16.98
N ARG A 257 1.02 16.71 -17.51
CA ARG A 257 1.45 16.37 -18.86
C ARG A 257 2.54 15.33 -18.78
N PHE A 258 2.33 14.17 -19.40
CA PHE A 258 3.33 13.11 -19.50
C PHE A 258 4.01 13.21 -20.87
N TYR A 259 5.33 13.14 -20.86
CA TYR A 259 6.15 13.09 -22.07
C TYR A 259 6.39 11.64 -22.44
N ILE A 260 5.84 11.23 -23.60
CA ILE A 260 6.01 9.90 -24.18
C ILE A 260 7.28 9.88 -25.04
N THR A 261 7.79 8.71 -25.33
CA THR A 261 8.89 8.55 -26.27
C THR A 261 8.50 9.09 -27.67
N GLU A 262 9.42 9.79 -28.37
CA GLU A 262 9.21 10.38 -29.73
C GLU A 262 8.52 11.74 -29.80
N GLY A 263 8.35 12.43 -28.68
CA GLY A 263 7.81 13.81 -28.67
C GLY A 263 6.30 13.90 -28.55
N ASP A 264 5.61 12.78 -28.43
CA ASP A 264 4.20 12.72 -28.10
C ASP A 264 3.98 13.07 -26.63
N ILE A 265 2.85 13.71 -26.37
CA ILE A 265 2.43 14.12 -25.03
C ILE A 265 1.03 13.59 -24.71
N ILE A 266 0.77 13.33 -23.44
CA ILE A 266 -0.55 13.00 -22.94
C ILE A 266 -0.89 13.87 -21.73
N ASP A 267 -1.93 14.71 -21.85
CA ASP A 267 -2.45 15.46 -20.71
C ASP A 267 -3.43 14.57 -19.92
N VAL A 268 -3.20 14.46 -18.61
CA VAL A 268 -3.97 13.62 -17.69
C VAL A 268 -4.45 14.43 -16.48
N THR A 269 -5.53 13.97 -15.85
CA THR A 269 -5.94 14.45 -14.52
C THR A 269 -5.72 13.32 -13.52
N VAL A 270 -4.86 13.55 -12.53
CA VAL A 270 -4.60 12.61 -11.43
C VAL A 270 -5.54 12.96 -10.29
N PRO A 271 -6.40 12.03 -9.81
CA PRO A 271 -7.46 12.33 -8.83
C PRO A 271 -6.86 12.43 -7.41
N ASN A 272 -5.95 13.36 -7.22
CA ASN A 272 -5.36 13.67 -5.93
C ASN A 272 -4.55 14.97 -6.04
N ILE A 273 -4.54 15.76 -4.98
CA ILE A 273 -3.78 17.01 -4.92
C ILE A 273 -2.30 16.81 -4.60
N ALA A 274 -1.91 15.61 -4.20
CA ALA A 274 -0.54 15.31 -3.83
C ALA A 274 0.32 15.00 -5.06
N GLU A 275 1.36 15.79 -5.30
CA GLU A 275 2.27 15.62 -6.44
C GLU A 275 2.93 14.24 -6.53
N TYR A 276 3.12 13.55 -5.39
CA TYR A 276 3.68 12.19 -5.41
C TYR A 276 2.77 11.19 -6.14
N GLN A 277 1.47 11.47 -6.24
CA GLN A 277 0.54 10.63 -7.00
C GLN A 277 0.72 10.82 -8.51
N VAL A 278 1.18 11.99 -8.96
CA VAL A 278 1.53 12.19 -10.38
C VAL A 278 2.71 11.30 -10.76
N MET A 279 3.74 11.21 -9.89
CA MET A 279 4.85 10.29 -10.10
C MET A 279 4.42 8.82 -10.09
N ASN A 280 3.53 8.42 -9.17
CA ASN A 280 2.99 7.06 -9.12
C ASN A 280 2.18 6.72 -10.39
N ALA A 281 1.37 7.67 -10.88
CA ALA A 281 0.63 7.52 -12.13
C ALA A 281 1.57 7.39 -13.34
N PHE A 282 2.64 8.18 -13.36
CA PHE A 282 3.63 8.12 -14.44
C PHE A 282 4.46 6.82 -14.41
N LEU A 283 4.81 6.31 -13.23
CA LEU A 283 5.42 4.97 -13.08
C LEU A 283 4.50 3.87 -13.63
N ALA A 284 3.21 3.92 -13.28
CA ALA A 284 2.24 2.95 -13.78
C ALA A 284 2.09 3.04 -15.32
N PHE A 285 2.03 4.27 -15.85
CA PHE A 285 2.01 4.51 -17.29
C PHE A 285 3.23 3.88 -17.99
N LYS A 286 4.44 4.16 -17.49
CA LYS A 286 5.67 3.59 -18.05
C LYS A 286 5.79 2.08 -17.90
N ALA A 287 5.22 1.52 -16.82
CA ALA A 287 5.16 0.07 -16.66
C ALA A 287 4.24 -0.60 -17.70
N LEU A 288 3.12 0.05 -18.07
CA LEU A 288 2.24 -0.44 -19.14
C LEU A 288 2.90 -0.35 -20.52
N GLU A 289 3.64 0.74 -20.82
CA GLU A 289 4.43 0.82 -22.05
C GLU A 289 5.49 -0.28 -22.10
N ALA A 290 6.21 -0.50 -21.00
CA ALA A 290 7.28 -1.50 -20.92
C ALA A 290 6.78 -2.96 -20.98
N ALA A 291 5.50 -3.20 -20.68
CA ALA A 291 4.92 -4.55 -20.65
C ALA A 291 4.72 -5.17 -22.04
N GLY A 292 4.73 -4.36 -23.13
CA GLY A 292 4.55 -4.87 -24.49
C GLY A 292 3.23 -5.62 -24.65
N LEU A 293 2.13 -5.10 -24.08
CA LEU A 293 0.84 -5.82 -24.02
C LEU A 293 0.28 -6.15 -25.40
N LYS A 294 0.63 -5.38 -26.43
CA LYS A 294 0.22 -5.67 -27.82
C LYS A 294 0.81 -6.99 -28.32
N GLU A 295 2.09 -7.23 -28.04
CA GLU A 295 2.83 -8.43 -28.44
C GLU A 295 2.48 -9.64 -27.58
N VAL A 296 2.21 -9.41 -26.30
CA VAL A 296 2.01 -10.48 -25.29
C VAL A 296 0.57 -11.00 -25.30
N MET A 297 -0.42 -10.15 -25.56
CA MET A 297 -1.84 -10.54 -25.45
C MET A 297 -2.78 -9.81 -26.42
N ASP A 298 -2.24 -9.21 -27.48
CA ASP A 298 -2.97 -8.41 -28.48
C ASP A 298 -3.82 -7.27 -27.87
N LEU A 299 -3.36 -6.69 -26.77
CA LEU A 299 -4.02 -5.58 -26.08
C LEU A 299 -3.33 -4.27 -26.40
N GLU A 300 -4.07 -3.34 -26.97
CA GLU A 300 -3.65 -1.95 -27.19
C GLU A 300 -4.46 -1.01 -26.29
N ILE A 301 -3.76 -0.32 -25.38
CA ILE A 301 -4.39 0.65 -24.50
C ILE A 301 -4.41 2.00 -25.21
N THR A 302 -5.58 2.48 -25.58
CA THR A 302 -5.73 3.78 -26.23
C THR A 302 -5.49 4.95 -25.29
N GLN A 303 -5.09 6.11 -25.82
CA GLN A 303 -4.92 7.32 -25.01
C GLN A 303 -6.20 7.70 -24.21
N PRO A 304 -7.42 7.62 -24.74
CA PRO A 304 -8.64 7.86 -23.94
C PRO A 304 -8.78 6.88 -22.75
N GLN A 305 -8.53 5.59 -22.94
CA GLN A 305 -8.57 4.59 -21.87
C GLN A 305 -7.52 4.86 -20.80
N MET A 306 -6.31 5.26 -21.21
CA MET A 306 -5.23 5.66 -20.30
C MET A 306 -5.65 6.86 -19.44
N LYS A 307 -6.12 7.94 -20.07
CA LYS A 307 -6.60 9.15 -19.39
C LYS A 307 -7.73 8.85 -18.41
N GLU A 308 -8.71 8.10 -18.86
CA GLU A 308 -9.87 7.72 -18.06
C GLU A 308 -9.46 6.82 -16.90
N GLY A 309 -8.59 5.84 -17.14
CA GLY A 309 -8.07 4.95 -16.10
C GLY A 309 -7.28 5.71 -15.02
N ILE A 310 -6.45 6.68 -15.41
CA ILE A 310 -5.75 7.54 -14.45
C ILE A 310 -6.75 8.39 -13.66
N ALA A 311 -7.70 9.05 -14.34
CA ALA A 311 -8.65 9.96 -13.71
C ALA A 311 -9.65 9.29 -12.75
N HIS A 312 -9.92 8.00 -12.92
CA HIS A 312 -10.82 7.23 -12.04
C HIS A 312 -10.10 6.33 -11.04
N MET A 313 -8.76 6.48 -10.89
CA MET A 313 -8.02 5.74 -9.88
C MET A 313 -8.47 6.18 -8.49
N TYR A 314 -8.72 5.21 -7.64
CA TYR A 314 -8.98 5.42 -6.23
C TYR A 314 -8.03 4.56 -5.37
N TRP A 315 -7.40 5.20 -4.39
CA TRP A 315 -6.59 4.52 -3.40
C TRP A 315 -6.74 5.21 -2.04
N PRO A 316 -7.34 4.56 -1.05
CA PRO A 316 -7.68 5.18 0.22
C PRO A 316 -6.44 5.55 1.05
N GLY A 317 -6.58 6.59 1.88
CA GLY A 317 -5.54 7.02 2.82
C GLY A 317 -4.31 7.64 2.15
N ARG A 318 -4.48 8.33 1.03
CA ARG A 318 -3.42 9.13 0.38
C ARG A 318 -3.94 10.52 0.06
N MET A 319 -3.77 11.46 1.00
CA MET A 319 -4.40 12.79 0.96
C MET A 319 -5.88 12.70 0.60
N GLU A 320 -6.56 11.70 1.13
CA GLU A 320 -7.97 11.42 0.89
C GLU A 320 -8.84 12.40 1.67
N GLU A 321 -9.61 13.24 0.99
CA GLU A 321 -10.59 14.11 1.62
C GLU A 321 -11.84 13.29 1.98
N VAL A 322 -12.01 12.95 3.26
CA VAL A 322 -13.14 12.14 3.74
C VAL A 322 -14.34 12.98 4.17
N LEU A 323 -14.11 14.20 4.59
CA LEU A 323 -15.12 15.22 4.87
C LEU A 323 -14.60 16.56 4.34
N PRO A 324 -15.44 17.56 4.03
CA PRO A 324 -14.95 18.84 3.56
C PRO A 324 -13.87 19.42 4.49
N GLY A 325 -12.62 19.50 3.99
CA GLY A 325 -11.46 19.99 4.73
C GLY A 325 -10.88 18.99 5.76
N VAL A 326 -11.21 17.70 5.71
CA VAL A 326 -10.60 16.63 6.53
C VAL A 326 -9.91 15.64 5.62
N PHE A 327 -8.58 15.51 5.79
CA PHE A 327 -7.73 14.72 4.94
C PHE A 327 -7.07 13.58 5.71
N LEU A 328 -7.13 12.37 5.16
CA LEU A 328 -6.43 11.20 5.67
C LEU A 328 -5.20 10.90 4.82
N ASP A 329 -4.03 10.74 5.44
CA ASP A 329 -2.82 10.29 4.77
C ASP A 329 -2.08 9.23 5.58
N GLY A 330 -1.80 8.10 4.95
CA GLY A 330 -1.11 6.97 5.57
C GLY A 330 0.42 7.11 5.63
N ALA A 331 0.99 8.30 5.50
CA ALA A 331 2.42 8.53 5.69
C ALA A 331 2.83 8.17 7.12
N HIS A 332 3.84 7.29 7.26
CA HIS A 332 4.25 6.70 8.53
C HIS A 332 5.77 6.46 8.62
N ASN A 333 6.53 7.06 7.71
CA ASN A 333 8.00 7.08 7.72
C ASN A 333 8.48 8.47 7.27
N PRO A 334 9.75 8.84 7.51
CA PRO A 334 10.24 10.18 7.17
C PRO A 334 10.04 10.56 5.70
N GLY A 335 10.26 9.64 4.77
CA GLY A 335 10.05 9.89 3.33
C GLY A 335 8.58 10.16 2.99
N GLY A 336 7.66 9.38 3.56
CA GLY A 336 6.22 9.58 3.41
C GLY A 336 5.76 10.91 4.02
N ILE A 337 6.21 11.21 5.25
CA ILE A 337 5.89 12.50 5.92
C ILE A 337 6.39 13.69 5.09
N LYS A 338 7.58 13.62 4.53
CA LYS A 338 8.09 14.70 3.66
C LYS A 338 7.19 14.94 2.43
N ALA A 339 6.72 13.86 1.81
CA ALA A 339 5.80 13.93 0.68
C ALA A 339 4.42 14.48 1.08
N PHE A 340 3.88 14.01 2.21
CA PHE A 340 2.65 14.52 2.82
C PHE A 340 2.75 16.02 3.12
N LEU A 341 3.82 16.44 3.79
CA LEU A 341 4.03 17.84 4.18
C LEU A 341 4.05 18.79 2.98
N LYS A 342 4.67 18.38 1.87
CA LYS A 342 4.64 19.17 0.63
C LYS A 342 3.21 19.39 0.14
N ALA A 343 2.37 18.36 0.15
CA ALA A 343 0.98 18.43 -0.27
C ALA A 343 0.12 19.24 0.72
N ALA A 344 0.25 18.98 2.01
CA ALA A 344 -0.53 19.65 3.06
C ALA A 344 -0.20 21.15 3.16
N ALA A 345 1.09 21.53 3.12
CA ALA A 345 1.52 22.92 3.14
C ALA A 345 1.03 23.67 1.91
N GLY A 346 1.18 23.08 0.71
CA GLY A 346 0.66 23.68 -0.53
C GLY A 346 -0.86 23.90 -0.49
N LEU A 347 -1.61 22.94 0.08
CA LEU A 347 -3.05 23.05 0.24
C LEU A 347 -3.43 24.17 1.25
N CYS A 348 -2.73 24.24 2.38
CA CYS A 348 -2.91 25.32 3.36
C CYS A 348 -2.67 26.69 2.74
N GLU A 349 -1.61 26.84 1.97
CA GLU A 349 -1.27 28.09 1.26
C GLU A 349 -2.34 28.47 0.22
N ALA A 350 -2.71 27.51 -0.65
CA ALA A 350 -3.71 27.74 -1.69
C ALA A 350 -5.08 28.14 -1.14
N LYS A 351 -5.51 27.50 -0.03
CA LYS A 351 -6.80 27.79 0.63
C LYS A 351 -6.69 28.90 1.69
N LYS A 352 -5.49 29.41 1.98
CA LYS A 352 -5.21 30.41 3.04
C LYS A 352 -5.72 29.97 4.41
N LYS A 353 -5.48 28.70 4.76
CA LYS A 353 -5.92 28.07 6.00
C LYS A 353 -4.74 27.54 6.83
N ARG A 354 -4.95 27.40 8.12
CA ARG A 354 -4.00 26.71 9.01
C ARG A 354 -4.27 25.21 9.01
N ALA A 355 -3.31 24.46 9.52
CA ALA A 355 -3.43 23.01 9.68
C ALA A 355 -3.79 22.66 11.14
N ASP A 356 -4.84 21.88 11.34
CA ASP A 356 -5.03 21.08 12.53
C ASP A 356 -4.57 19.66 12.24
N LEU A 357 -4.08 18.97 13.27
CA LEU A 357 -3.46 17.66 13.11
C LEU A 357 -4.05 16.63 14.07
N LEU A 358 -4.39 15.44 13.56
CA LEU A 358 -4.55 14.24 14.36
C LEU A 358 -3.43 13.26 14.01
N PHE A 359 -2.62 12.90 15.01
CA PHE A 359 -1.44 12.08 14.81
C PHE A 359 -1.43 10.84 15.70
N SER A 360 -0.99 9.72 15.13
CA SER A 360 -0.60 8.53 15.88
C SER A 360 0.52 7.80 15.16
N SER A 361 1.25 6.94 15.88
CA SER A 361 2.34 6.16 15.29
C SER A 361 2.53 4.83 16.01
N VAL A 362 3.27 3.93 15.36
CA VAL A 362 3.72 2.66 15.94
C VAL A 362 5.18 2.77 16.41
N SER A 363 5.56 1.93 17.37
CA SER A 363 6.83 2.00 18.09
C SER A 363 8.07 1.71 17.22
N ASP A 364 7.90 1.00 16.10
CA ASP A 364 8.97 0.66 15.15
C ASP A 364 9.26 1.76 14.12
N LYS A 365 8.60 2.92 14.24
CA LYS A 365 8.80 4.07 13.32
C LYS A 365 9.55 5.22 14.01
N ASP A 366 10.25 6.02 13.23
CA ASP A 366 10.97 7.21 13.70
C ASP A 366 10.00 8.38 13.93
N HIS A 367 9.12 8.21 14.94
CA HIS A 367 8.10 9.20 15.28
C HIS A 367 8.69 10.55 15.70
N VAL A 368 9.85 10.55 16.36
CA VAL A 368 10.51 11.80 16.81
C VAL A 368 10.89 12.67 15.60
N LYS A 369 11.48 12.05 14.57
CA LYS A 369 11.84 12.75 13.34
C LYS A 369 10.60 13.23 12.60
N MET A 370 9.59 12.38 12.47
CA MET A 370 8.32 12.73 11.82
C MET A 370 7.65 13.92 12.50
N ILE A 371 7.54 13.93 13.83
CA ILE A 371 6.93 15.02 14.61
C ILE A 371 7.71 16.34 14.42
N LYS A 372 9.04 16.30 14.44
CA LYS A 372 9.86 17.51 14.22
C LYS A 372 9.66 18.08 12.81
N GLU A 373 9.60 17.24 11.80
CA GLU A 373 9.38 17.69 10.42
C GLU A 373 7.97 18.29 10.26
N ILE A 374 6.94 17.69 10.87
CA ILE A 374 5.57 18.20 10.85
C ILE A 374 5.50 19.58 11.53
N ALA A 375 6.00 19.67 12.78
CA ALA A 375 5.96 20.90 13.56
C ALA A 375 6.77 22.05 12.93
N GLY A 376 7.85 21.71 12.22
CA GLY A 376 8.69 22.69 11.53
C GLY A 376 8.16 23.16 10.17
N THR A 377 7.16 22.46 9.61
CA THR A 377 6.70 22.75 8.25
C THR A 377 5.27 23.31 8.21
N LEU A 378 4.34 22.73 9.01
CA LEU A 378 2.93 23.13 8.95
C LEU A 378 2.61 24.28 9.89
N PRO A 379 1.76 25.24 9.47
CA PRO A 379 1.25 26.32 10.34
C PRO A 379 0.18 25.74 11.30
N LEU A 380 0.61 24.93 12.28
CA LEU A 380 -0.27 24.20 13.17
C LEU A 380 -1.14 25.14 14.03
N GLY A 381 -2.44 24.89 14.05
CA GLY A 381 -3.43 25.49 14.94
C GLY A 381 -3.60 24.68 16.20
N GLN A 382 -4.07 23.45 16.07
CA GLN A 382 -4.29 22.49 17.14
C GLN A 382 -3.75 21.10 16.74
N VAL A 383 -3.26 20.37 17.74
CA VAL A 383 -2.78 19.00 17.58
C VAL A 383 -3.53 18.08 18.54
N ALA A 384 -4.06 16.99 18.03
CA ALA A 384 -4.53 15.85 18.82
C ALA A 384 -3.61 14.66 18.60
N VAL A 385 -3.28 13.93 19.65
CA VAL A 385 -2.56 12.66 19.59
C VAL A 385 -3.40 11.56 20.23
N ALA A 386 -3.40 10.36 19.66
CA ALA A 386 -4.20 9.26 20.17
C ALA A 386 -3.44 7.93 20.14
N HIS A 387 -3.76 7.05 21.08
CA HIS A 387 -3.35 5.65 20.99
C HIS A 387 -4.18 4.91 19.94
N ILE A 388 -3.53 4.17 19.05
CA ILE A 388 -4.17 3.26 18.09
C ILE A 388 -4.31 1.87 18.68
N HIS A 389 -5.37 1.17 18.35
CA HIS A 389 -5.62 -0.18 18.82
C HIS A 389 -4.69 -1.21 18.14
N SER A 390 -3.44 -1.20 18.56
CA SER A 390 -2.38 -2.08 18.05
C SER A 390 -1.37 -2.35 19.17
N GLU A 391 -0.90 -3.60 19.29
CA GLU A 391 0.19 -3.97 20.22
C GLU A 391 1.47 -3.12 20.02
N ARG A 392 1.63 -2.54 18.84
CA ARG A 392 2.75 -1.67 18.49
C ARG A 392 2.41 -0.18 18.61
N GLY A 393 1.17 0.17 18.96
CA GLY A 393 0.75 1.55 19.13
C GLY A 393 1.61 2.26 20.18
N LEU A 394 2.03 3.49 19.90
CA LEU A 394 2.71 4.31 20.89
C LEU A 394 1.69 4.83 21.91
N GLU A 395 2.14 4.88 23.18
CA GLU A 395 1.36 5.47 24.25
C GLU A 395 1.12 6.97 24.01
N THR A 396 -0.08 7.43 24.34
CA THR A 396 -0.50 8.83 24.14
C THR A 396 0.46 9.81 24.79
N GLU A 397 0.94 9.50 26.01
CA GLU A 397 1.85 10.35 26.79
C GLU A 397 3.20 10.59 26.09
N VAL A 398 3.69 9.59 25.33
CA VAL A 398 4.94 9.71 24.55
C VAL A 398 4.73 10.72 23.42
N LEU A 399 3.66 10.54 22.63
CA LEU A 399 3.34 11.43 21.52
C LEU A 399 3.05 12.85 21.98
N LEU A 400 2.29 12.99 23.07
CA LEU A 400 1.96 14.27 23.70
C LEU A 400 3.22 15.05 24.07
N LYS A 401 4.17 14.42 24.77
CA LYS A 401 5.43 15.03 25.18
C LYS A 401 6.29 15.47 23.98
N GLU A 402 6.37 14.64 22.95
CA GLU A 402 7.16 14.96 21.75
C GLU A 402 6.58 16.18 21.01
N PHE A 403 5.25 16.23 20.81
CA PHE A 403 4.61 17.38 20.17
C PHE A 403 4.69 18.64 21.01
N GLN A 404 4.46 18.58 22.34
CA GLN A 404 4.62 19.72 23.24
C GLN A 404 6.05 20.30 23.21
N SER A 405 7.05 19.45 22.97
CA SER A 405 8.44 19.87 22.84
C SER A 405 8.76 20.46 21.45
N ALA A 406 8.02 20.07 20.42
CA ALA A 406 8.29 20.42 19.04
C ALA A 406 7.49 21.63 18.53
N CYS A 407 6.28 21.91 19.03
CA CYS A 407 5.44 23.03 18.59
C CYS A 407 4.96 23.90 19.75
N GLY A 408 4.69 25.17 19.44
CA GLY A 408 4.12 26.14 20.40
C GLY A 408 2.58 26.20 20.39
N CYS A 409 1.91 25.24 19.72
CA CYS A 409 0.44 25.17 19.65
C CYS A 409 -0.14 24.31 20.78
N GLY A 410 -1.48 24.34 20.94
CA GLY A 410 -2.18 23.46 21.88
C GLY A 410 -2.09 21.99 21.42
N VAL A 411 -1.72 21.09 22.33
CA VAL A 411 -1.63 19.65 22.08
C VAL A 411 -2.48 18.92 23.11
N GLU A 412 -3.43 18.13 22.62
CA GLU A 412 -4.35 17.32 23.43
C GLU A 412 -4.09 15.83 23.23
N GLY A 413 -4.11 15.05 24.29
CA GLY A 413 -3.91 13.59 24.26
C GLY A 413 -5.20 12.84 24.55
N PHE A 414 -5.45 11.77 23.78
CA PHE A 414 -6.64 10.94 23.89
C PHE A 414 -6.27 9.45 24.01
N GLN A 415 -7.03 8.71 24.79
CA GLN A 415 -6.77 7.27 24.97
C GLN A 415 -7.28 6.44 23.78
N THR A 416 -8.21 6.99 23.00
CA THR A 416 -8.77 6.32 21.82
C THR A 416 -8.79 7.26 20.62
N VAL A 417 -8.70 6.67 19.42
CA VAL A 417 -8.86 7.41 18.16
C VAL A 417 -10.27 8.00 18.04
N GLU A 418 -11.31 7.30 18.57
CA GLU A 418 -12.69 7.78 18.53
C GLU A 418 -12.85 9.11 19.28
N GLU A 419 -12.34 9.19 20.53
CA GLU A 419 -12.37 10.44 21.30
C GLU A 419 -11.66 11.56 20.57
N ALA A 420 -10.47 11.30 20.02
CA ALA A 420 -9.68 12.28 19.29
C ALA A 420 -10.39 12.79 18.02
N VAL A 421 -10.96 11.89 17.23
CA VAL A 421 -11.70 12.24 16.00
C VAL A 421 -12.90 13.12 16.32
N LEU A 422 -13.73 12.69 17.27
CA LEU A 422 -14.94 13.43 17.63
C LEU A 422 -14.59 14.81 18.23
N TYR A 423 -13.55 14.89 19.05
CA TYR A 423 -13.04 16.16 19.57
C TYR A 423 -12.59 17.11 18.44
N MET A 424 -11.75 16.62 17.52
CA MET A 424 -11.22 17.43 16.42
C MET A 424 -12.33 17.86 15.46
N LEU A 425 -13.31 17.01 15.16
CA LEU A 425 -14.46 17.37 14.33
C LEU A 425 -15.36 18.41 15.00
N HIS A 426 -15.53 18.34 16.34
CA HIS A 426 -16.31 19.33 17.09
C HIS A 426 -15.60 20.70 17.19
N LYS A 427 -14.28 20.71 17.28
CA LYS A 427 -13.47 21.93 17.41
C LYS A 427 -13.17 22.60 16.08
N ARG A 428 -13.37 21.91 14.97
CA ARG A 428 -13.04 22.38 13.62
C ARG A 428 -13.80 23.65 13.29
N ASP A 429 -13.11 24.59 12.64
CA ASP A 429 -13.65 25.80 12.07
C ASP A 429 -13.32 25.92 10.57
N GLU A 430 -13.86 26.95 9.92
CA GLU A 430 -13.65 27.18 8.49
C GLU A 430 -12.24 27.70 8.14
N GLN A 431 -11.44 28.12 9.15
CA GLN A 431 -10.10 28.68 8.94
C GLN A 431 -9.01 27.60 8.98
N HIS A 432 -9.38 26.35 9.30
CA HIS A 432 -8.46 25.25 9.45
C HIS A 432 -8.79 24.09 8.53
N LEU A 433 -7.75 23.32 8.16
CA LEU A 433 -7.84 22.01 7.51
C LEU A 433 -7.37 20.97 8.52
N LEU A 434 -8.13 19.91 8.69
CA LEU A 434 -7.74 18.81 9.57
C LEU A 434 -7.01 17.73 8.75
N PHE A 435 -5.76 17.45 9.14
CA PHE A 435 -4.97 16.36 8.59
C PHE A 435 -4.81 15.24 9.62
N CYS A 436 -5.10 14.02 9.22
CA CYS A 436 -4.88 12.82 10.03
C CYS A 436 -3.76 12.01 9.40
N VAL A 437 -2.66 11.76 10.15
CA VAL A 437 -1.43 11.19 9.59
C VAL A 437 -0.61 10.41 10.63
N GLY A 438 0.34 9.59 10.20
CA GLY A 438 1.35 8.93 11.02
C GLY A 438 1.22 7.41 11.12
N SER A 439 0.05 6.85 10.76
CA SER A 439 -0.15 5.39 10.72
C SER A 439 -1.29 4.99 9.79
N LEU A 440 -1.13 3.88 9.08
CA LEU A 440 -2.23 3.26 8.32
C LEU A 440 -3.33 2.72 9.25
N TYR A 441 -2.96 2.24 10.45
CA TYR A 441 -3.94 1.80 11.45
C TYR A 441 -4.85 2.96 11.89
N LEU A 442 -4.27 4.15 12.09
CA LEU A 442 -5.04 5.36 12.39
C LEU A 442 -6.09 5.64 11.30
N MET A 443 -5.74 5.49 10.02
CA MET A 443 -6.69 5.69 8.92
C MET A 443 -7.85 4.72 8.98
N GLY A 444 -7.58 3.44 9.25
CA GLY A 444 -8.61 2.41 9.41
C GLY A 444 -9.56 2.72 10.58
N GLU A 445 -9.01 3.06 11.74
CA GLU A 445 -9.82 3.40 12.92
C GLU A 445 -10.68 4.65 12.70
N ILE A 446 -10.14 5.70 12.07
CA ILE A 446 -10.93 6.91 11.73
C ILE A 446 -12.10 6.55 10.83
N LYS A 447 -11.87 5.77 9.76
CA LYS A 447 -12.93 5.32 8.85
C LYS A 447 -14.01 4.52 9.59
N MET A 448 -13.61 3.64 10.52
CA MET A 448 -14.56 2.91 11.36
C MET A 448 -15.36 3.85 12.28
N VAL A 449 -14.73 4.85 12.87
CA VAL A 449 -15.41 5.87 13.71
C VAL A 449 -16.44 6.64 12.90
N LEU A 450 -16.06 7.13 11.72
CA LEU A 450 -16.99 7.85 10.83
C LEU A 450 -18.19 6.97 10.46
N ARG A 451 -17.95 5.69 10.13
CA ARG A 451 -19.00 4.72 9.80
C ARG A 451 -19.94 4.44 10.98
N ARG A 452 -19.39 4.17 12.17
CA ARG A 452 -20.20 3.86 13.39
C ARG A 452 -21.07 5.02 13.82
N ASN A 453 -20.56 6.24 13.70
CA ASN A 453 -21.28 7.46 14.09
C ASN A 453 -22.16 8.01 12.97
N SER A 454 -22.37 7.27 11.87
CA SER A 454 -23.17 7.67 10.72
C SER A 454 -22.81 9.05 10.16
N ILE A 455 -21.53 9.43 10.27
CA ILE A 455 -21.01 10.67 9.72
C ILE A 455 -20.85 10.45 8.21
N PRO A 456 -21.62 11.15 7.35
CA PRO A 456 -21.53 10.96 5.92
C PRO A 456 -20.17 11.47 5.43
N TRP A 457 -19.35 10.60 4.91
CA TRP A 457 -18.09 10.97 4.30
C TRP A 457 -18.26 11.19 2.79
N ILE A 458 -17.32 11.93 2.20
CA ILE A 458 -17.29 12.13 0.76
C ILE A 458 -16.90 10.78 0.12
N PRO A 459 -17.74 10.15 -0.70
CA PRO A 459 -17.39 8.89 -1.32
C PRO A 459 -16.31 9.14 -2.39
N GLY A 460 -15.08 8.78 -2.11
CA GLY A 460 -14.08 8.55 -3.15
C GLY A 460 -14.19 7.15 -3.75
N CYS A 461 -14.99 6.27 -3.11
CA CYS A 461 -15.27 4.91 -3.55
C CYS A 461 -16.67 4.80 -4.11
N PRO A 462 -16.92 4.12 -5.23
CA PRO A 462 -18.27 3.74 -5.61
C PRO A 462 -18.87 2.91 -4.47
N GLU A 463 -19.87 3.49 -3.79
CA GLU A 463 -20.70 2.77 -2.83
C GLU A 463 -21.38 1.60 -3.52
N LYS A 464 -20.83 0.41 -3.34
CA LYS A 464 -21.59 -0.83 -3.30
C LYS A 464 -21.03 -1.72 -2.21
N MET A 465 -21.01 -1.20 -0.99
CA MET A 465 -21.02 -2.03 0.19
C MET A 465 -22.45 -2.10 0.72
N GLY A 466 -23.21 -3.08 0.31
CA GLY A 466 -24.58 -3.32 0.77
C GLY A 466 -25.61 -3.18 -0.34
N GLY A 467 -25.46 -3.92 -1.40
CA GLY A 467 -26.45 -4.06 -2.44
C GLY A 467 -26.79 -5.52 -2.64
N LYS A 468 -27.99 -5.88 -2.19
CA LYS A 468 -28.85 -6.99 -2.65
C LYS A 468 -28.11 -8.16 -3.32
N GLU A 469 -28.21 -9.32 -2.68
CA GLU A 469 -28.17 -10.63 -3.34
C GLU A 469 -29.02 -10.54 -4.61
N GLU A 470 -28.39 -10.38 -5.74
CA GLU A 470 -28.94 -10.80 -7.03
C GLU A 470 -28.09 -11.99 -7.48
N SER A 471 -28.78 -13.12 -7.44
CA SER A 471 -28.42 -14.42 -7.98
C SER A 471 -27.84 -14.33 -9.41
N ILE A 472 -26.62 -14.85 -9.56
CA ILE A 472 -26.19 -15.56 -10.78
C ILE A 472 -25.65 -16.92 -10.36
#